data_13a6e06343a9b167e1a486afad8b06c3
#
_entry.id   13a6e06343a9b167e1a486afad8b06c3
#
_cell.length_a   1.000
_cell.length_b   1.000
_cell.length_c   1.000
_cell.angle_alpha   90.00
_cell.angle_beta   90.00
_cell.angle_gamma   90.00
#
_symmetry.space_group_name_H-M   'P 1'
#
loop_
_entity.id
_entity.type
_entity.pdbx_description
1 polymer ?
#
loop_
_entity_poly.entity_id
_entity_poly.type
_entity_poly.pdbx_seq_one_letter_code
_entity_poly.pdbx_strand_id
1 'polypeptide(L)'
;MVSALTEDEVLDRLEPRWTNEGYRLIRQPKVEQLPAFLRGFAPDAIAVGPKLSLVIEIMRSRSQSTDTKVKQIQSLFTGHPDWRLEVIYAAPEGVPLAPATDDEVRVALEEARRVSEMAPRPALLLAWSVFEAIGRRLEPDLAARSLAPGSLIDVIISKGRLPQQQAVFLRDMAKARNAVAHGLLDVKPTQADVRRLLELCDQLNRTDGSLT
;
A
#
# COMPACT_ATOMS: atom_id res chain seq x y z
N MET A 1 -7.08 -16.25 -12.30
CA MET A 1 -5.93 -16.21 -11.38
C MET A 1 -5.00 -15.13 -11.91
N VAL A 2 -4.86 -14.01 -11.20
CA VAL A 2 -3.88 -12.97 -11.57
C VAL A 2 -2.52 -13.47 -11.08
N SER A 3 -1.60 -13.74 -12.01
CA SER A 3 -0.23 -14.14 -11.67
C SER A 3 0.48 -12.94 -11.05
N ALA A 4 1.20 -13.16 -9.94
CA ALA A 4 2.08 -12.13 -9.41
C ALA A 4 3.17 -11.85 -10.45
N LEU A 5 3.52 -10.56 -10.64
CA LEU A 5 4.62 -10.18 -11.50
C LEU A 5 5.91 -10.91 -11.07
N THR A 6 6.66 -11.35 -12.04
CA THR A 6 8.02 -11.86 -11.80
C THR A 6 8.95 -10.69 -11.44
N GLU A 7 10.08 -10.99 -10.79
CA GLU A 7 11.09 -9.98 -10.45
C GLU A 7 11.56 -9.22 -11.70
N ASP A 8 11.75 -9.94 -12.81
CA ASP A 8 12.15 -9.35 -14.10
C ASP A 8 11.08 -8.39 -14.65
N GLU A 9 9.79 -8.74 -14.59
CA GLU A 9 8.71 -7.85 -15.03
C GLU A 9 8.62 -6.58 -14.17
N VAL A 10 8.92 -6.67 -12.87
CA VAL A 10 9.00 -5.50 -11.99
C VAL A 10 10.19 -4.62 -12.38
N LEU A 11 11.35 -5.22 -12.64
CA LEU A 11 12.54 -4.50 -13.05
C LEU A 11 12.35 -3.83 -14.41
N ASP A 12 11.74 -4.52 -15.40
CA ASP A 12 11.45 -3.97 -16.73
C ASP A 12 10.63 -2.68 -16.67
N ARG A 13 9.67 -2.61 -15.73
CA ARG A 13 8.82 -1.42 -15.54
C ARG A 13 9.55 -0.25 -14.90
N LEU A 14 10.49 -0.54 -14.02
CA LEU A 14 11.17 0.49 -13.23
C LEU A 14 12.49 0.93 -13.83
N GLU A 15 13.11 0.12 -14.69
CA GLU A 15 14.37 0.42 -15.35
C GLU A 15 14.38 1.78 -16.07
N PRO A 16 13.34 2.19 -16.82
CA PRO A 16 13.30 3.51 -17.46
C PRO A 16 13.45 4.66 -16.47
N ARG A 17 12.89 4.54 -15.25
CA ARG A 17 13.03 5.56 -14.20
C ARG A 17 14.48 5.70 -13.79
N TRP A 18 15.15 4.60 -13.46
CA TRP A 18 16.55 4.64 -13.02
C TRP A 18 17.49 5.08 -14.15
N THR A 19 17.25 4.62 -15.37
CA THR A 19 18.03 5.03 -16.55
C THR A 19 17.92 6.53 -16.80
N ASN A 20 16.73 7.11 -16.69
CA ASN A 20 16.51 8.56 -16.82
C ASN A 20 17.20 9.36 -15.71
N GLU A 21 17.37 8.77 -14.52
CA GLU A 21 18.10 9.37 -13.39
C GLU A 21 19.64 9.12 -13.50
N GLY A 22 20.11 8.50 -14.57
CA GLY A 22 21.53 8.24 -14.83
C GLY A 22 22.11 7.02 -14.14
N TYR A 23 21.26 6.10 -13.67
CA TYR A 23 21.69 4.82 -13.12
C TYR A 23 21.89 3.77 -14.22
N ARG A 24 22.85 2.87 -13.99
CA ARG A 24 23.02 1.64 -14.76
C ARG A 24 22.51 0.46 -13.94
N LEU A 25 21.45 -0.18 -14.38
CA LEU A 25 20.88 -1.37 -13.75
C LEU A 25 21.69 -2.62 -14.07
N ILE A 26 21.95 -3.44 -13.06
CA ILE A 26 22.57 -4.77 -13.17
C ILE A 26 21.65 -5.74 -12.43
N ARG A 27 20.98 -6.62 -13.17
CA ARG A 27 20.08 -7.63 -12.63
C ARG A 27 20.86 -8.85 -12.16
N GLN A 28 20.45 -9.47 -11.08
CA GLN A 28 21.07 -10.65 -10.48
C GLN A 28 22.62 -10.54 -10.48
N PRO A 29 23.18 -9.51 -9.81
CA PRO A 29 24.60 -9.21 -9.87
C PRO A 29 25.43 -10.37 -9.33
N LYS A 30 26.52 -10.70 -10.03
CA LYS A 30 27.48 -11.68 -9.55
C LYS A 30 28.28 -11.13 -8.37
N VAL A 31 28.84 -12.00 -7.54
CA VAL A 31 29.59 -11.63 -6.33
C VAL A 31 30.71 -10.63 -6.63
N GLU A 32 31.35 -10.73 -7.81
CA GLU A 32 32.43 -9.84 -8.25
C GLU A 32 31.93 -8.42 -8.58
N GLN A 33 30.64 -8.27 -8.84
CA GLN A 33 29.97 -6.99 -9.14
C GLN A 33 29.44 -6.29 -7.89
N LEU A 34 29.48 -6.98 -6.76
CA LEU A 34 29.01 -6.46 -5.48
C LEU A 34 30.16 -5.85 -4.67
N PRO A 35 29.93 -4.73 -3.96
CA PRO A 35 30.89 -4.21 -3.01
C PRO A 35 31.14 -5.22 -1.89
N ALA A 36 32.30 -5.12 -1.24
CA ALA A 36 32.75 -6.11 -0.25
C ALA A 36 31.75 -6.36 0.89
N PHE A 37 31.03 -5.33 1.33
CA PHE A 37 30.06 -5.42 2.43
C PHE A 37 28.77 -6.18 2.03
N LEU A 38 28.52 -6.40 0.74
CA LEU A 38 27.38 -7.15 0.22
C LEU A 38 27.72 -8.56 -0.28
N ARG A 39 28.98 -9.01 -0.19
CA ARG A 39 29.39 -10.32 -0.75
C ARG A 39 28.69 -11.54 -0.15
N GLY A 40 28.08 -11.40 1.02
CA GLY A 40 27.26 -12.45 1.63
C GLY A 40 25.77 -12.35 1.35
N PHE A 41 25.36 -11.38 0.50
CA PHE A 41 23.98 -11.10 0.15
C PHE A 41 23.81 -11.13 -1.36
N ALA A 42 22.73 -11.73 -1.85
CA ALA A 42 22.39 -11.80 -3.28
C ALA A 42 21.14 -10.94 -3.53
N PRO A 43 21.31 -9.67 -3.92
CA PRO A 43 20.17 -8.80 -4.24
C PRO A 43 19.58 -9.15 -5.62
N ASP A 44 18.31 -8.82 -5.82
CA ASP A 44 17.64 -9.02 -7.11
C ASP A 44 18.26 -8.14 -8.20
N ALA A 45 18.65 -6.91 -7.85
CA ALA A 45 19.39 -6.02 -8.74
C ALA A 45 20.23 -4.99 -7.97
N ILE A 46 21.17 -4.37 -8.67
CA ILE A 46 21.81 -3.12 -8.24
C ILE A 46 21.68 -2.06 -9.33
N ALA A 47 21.53 -0.80 -8.93
CA ALA A 47 21.54 0.33 -9.83
C ALA A 47 22.74 1.22 -9.47
N VAL A 48 23.73 1.26 -10.34
CA VAL A 48 24.98 2.00 -10.13
C VAL A 48 24.80 3.41 -10.68
N GLY A 49 24.82 4.40 -9.80
CA GLY A 49 24.68 5.81 -10.13
C GLY A 49 25.97 6.61 -9.91
N PRO A 50 26.00 7.88 -10.35
CA PRO A 50 27.20 8.71 -10.31
C PRO A 50 27.58 9.18 -8.90
N LYS A 51 26.63 9.26 -7.98
CA LYS A 51 26.86 9.73 -6.60
C LYS A 51 26.40 8.73 -5.55
N LEU A 52 25.33 8.00 -5.85
CA LEU A 52 24.68 7.03 -4.97
C LEU A 52 24.39 5.79 -5.78
N SER A 53 24.63 4.62 -5.23
CA SER A 53 24.22 3.34 -5.83
C SER A 53 23.09 2.72 -5.00
N LEU A 54 22.22 1.97 -5.66
CA LEU A 54 21.06 1.33 -5.04
C LEU A 54 21.23 -0.17 -5.03
N VAL A 55 20.87 -0.81 -3.95
CA VAL A 55 20.60 -2.24 -3.88
C VAL A 55 19.10 -2.40 -3.93
N ILE A 56 18.62 -3.16 -4.88
CA ILE A 56 17.19 -3.35 -5.16
C ILE A 56 16.80 -4.75 -4.71
N GLU A 57 15.78 -4.79 -3.86
CA GLU A 57 15.20 -6.03 -3.34
C GLU A 57 13.70 -6.02 -3.60
N ILE A 58 13.20 -7.04 -4.29
CA ILE A 58 11.80 -7.16 -4.66
C ILE A 58 11.10 -8.11 -3.69
N MET A 59 10.11 -7.61 -2.97
CA MET A 59 9.33 -8.37 -2.00
C MET A 59 7.93 -8.61 -2.54
N ARG A 60 7.43 -9.84 -2.46
CA ARG A 60 6.07 -10.18 -2.94
C ARG A 60 4.95 -9.59 -2.09
N SER A 61 5.20 -9.39 -0.80
CA SER A 61 4.22 -8.84 0.13
C SER A 61 4.89 -8.24 1.36
N ARG A 62 4.20 -7.35 2.06
CA ARG A 62 4.60 -6.94 3.41
C ARG A 62 4.15 -7.97 4.44
N SER A 63 5.07 -8.44 5.25
CA SER A 63 4.83 -9.34 6.37
C SER A 63 5.88 -9.09 7.46
N GLN A 64 5.66 -9.59 8.65
CA GLN A 64 6.64 -9.47 9.74
C GLN A 64 7.99 -10.12 9.37
N SER A 65 7.96 -11.21 8.60
CA SER A 65 9.19 -11.86 8.11
C SER A 65 9.92 -11.01 7.08
N THR A 66 9.21 -10.37 6.14
CA THR A 66 9.82 -9.44 5.18
C THR A 66 10.35 -8.19 5.85
N ASP A 67 9.65 -7.64 6.85
CA ASP A 67 10.14 -6.48 7.62
C ASP A 67 11.42 -6.82 8.41
N THR A 68 11.51 -8.04 8.95
CA THR A 68 12.73 -8.53 9.62
C THR A 68 13.88 -8.67 8.61
N LYS A 69 13.64 -9.27 7.44
CA LYS A 69 14.62 -9.37 6.35
C LYS A 69 15.13 -7.99 5.93
N VAL A 70 14.23 -7.04 5.71
CA VAL A 70 14.58 -5.66 5.32
C VAL A 70 15.48 -5.01 6.37
N LYS A 71 15.16 -5.13 7.67
CA LYS A 71 16.01 -4.59 8.75
C LYS A 71 17.40 -5.22 8.78
N GLN A 72 17.49 -6.53 8.56
CA GLN A 72 18.78 -7.22 8.47
C GLN A 72 19.61 -6.72 7.29
N ILE A 73 18.99 -6.58 6.12
CA ILE A 73 19.67 -6.03 4.95
C ILE A 73 20.09 -4.58 5.20
N GLN A 74 19.20 -3.74 5.76
CA GLN A 74 19.52 -2.34 6.10
C GLN A 74 20.72 -2.20 7.01
N SER A 75 20.94 -3.13 7.94
CA SER A 75 22.10 -3.11 8.83
C SER A 75 23.45 -3.25 8.12
N LEU A 76 23.48 -3.86 6.92
CA LEU A 76 24.67 -4.00 6.11
C LEU A 76 25.16 -2.66 5.54
N PHE A 77 24.30 -1.67 5.45
CA PHE A 77 24.62 -0.35 4.87
C PHE A 77 25.22 0.61 5.90
N THR A 78 25.38 0.20 7.15
CA THR A 78 26.00 1.03 8.19
C THR A 78 27.47 1.33 7.79
N GLY A 79 27.80 2.63 7.65
CA GLY A 79 29.12 3.07 7.21
C GLY A 79 29.29 3.15 5.68
N HIS A 80 28.25 2.91 4.90
CA HIS A 80 28.29 2.97 3.43
C HIS A 80 27.27 3.99 2.87
N PRO A 81 27.49 5.31 3.06
CA PRO A 81 26.53 6.35 2.69
C PRO A 81 26.36 6.52 1.16
N ASP A 82 27.26 5.98 0.37
CA ASP A 82 27.21 5.91 -1.09
C ASP A 82 26.33 4.78 -1.64
N TRP A 83 25.79 3.96 -0.75
CA TRP A 83 24.83 2.89 -1.08
C TRP A 83 23.54 3.00 -0.28
N ARG A 84 22.41 2.68 -0.91
CA ARG A 84 21.09 2.66 -0.27
C ARG A 84 20.30 1.42 -0.67
N LEU A 85 19.55 0.84 0.26
CA LEU A 85 18.57 -0.19 -0.02
C LEU A 85 17.28 0.45 -0.56
N GLU A 86 16.83 -0.03 -1.71
CA GLU A 86 15.51 0.25 -2.27
C GLU A 86 14.69 -1.04 -2.26
N VAL A 87 13.63 -1.08 -1.45
CA VAL A 87 12.73 -2.23 -1.35
C VAL A 87 11.50 -1.95 -2.19
N ILE A 88 11.24 -2.83 -3.15
CA ILE A 88 10.10 -2.77 -4.04
C ILE A 88 9.14 -3.89 -3.65
N TYR A 89 7.91 -3.53 -3.33
CA TYR A 89 6.88 -4.53 -3.12
C TYR A 89 6.18 -4.80 -4.46
N ALA A 90 6.45 -5.98 -5.04
CA ALA A 90 5.72 -6.49 -6.20
C ALA A 90 4.32 -6.91 -5.73
N ALA A 91 3.44 -5.93 -5.55
CA ALA A 91 2.04 -6.25 -5.41
C ALA A 91 1.59 -6.98 -6.68
N PRO A 92 0.77 -8.05 -6.60
CA PRO A 92 0.08 -8.54 -7.78
C PRO A 92 -0.59 -7.33 -8.42
N GLU A 93 -0.47 -7.18 -9.74
CA GLU A 93 -1.29 -6.21 -10.45
C GLU A 93 -2.74 -6.50 -10.07
N GLY A 94 -3.28 -5.69 -9.18
CA GLY A 94 -4.71 -5.57 -9.11
C GLY A 94 -5.13 -5.15 -10.52
N VAL A 95 -6.01 -5.93 -11.14
CA VAL A 95 -6.78 -5.44 -12.29
C VAL A 95 -7.12 -3.99 -11.95
N PRO A 96 -6.79 -3.01 -12.82
CA PRO A 96 -7.16 -1.64 -12.55
C PRO A 96 -8.65 -1.66 -12.23
N LEU A 97 -8.97 -1.51 -10.95
CA LEU A 97 -10.36 -1.49 -10.53
C LEU A 97 -10.93 -0.21 -11.14
N ALA A 98 -11.87 -0.36 -12.06
CA ALA A 98 -12.63 0.78 -12.54
C ALA A 98 -13.13 1.57 -11.32
N PRO A 99 -13.04 2.90 -11.32
CA PRO A 99 -13.58 3.69 -10.21
C PRO A 99 -15.04 3.29 -9.99
N ALA A 100 -15.39 3.02 -8.73
CA ALA A 100 -16.76 2.69 -8.37
C ALA A 100 -17.71 3.85 -8.74
N THR A 101 -18.84 3.53 -9.31
CA THR A 101 -19.89 4.51 -9.60
C THR A 101 -20.58 4.98 -8.31
N ASP A 102 -21.28 6.11 -8.36
CA ASP A 102 -22.06 6.61 -7.23
C ASP A 102 -23.11 5.61 -6.76
N ASP A 103 -23.77 4.93 -7.70
CA ASP A 103 -24.77 3.91 -7.37
C ASP A 103 -24.14 2.70 -6.68
N GLU A 104 -22.99 2.22 -7.14
CA GLU A 104 -22.27 1.12 -6.48
C GLU A 104 -21.85 1.49 -5.06
N VAL A 105 -21.33 2.70 -4.87
CA VAL A 105 -20.96 3.21 -3.54
C VAL A 105 -22.19 3.31 -2.64
N ARG A 106 -23.30 3.86 -3.13
CA ARG A 106 -24.55 3.99 -2.39
C ARG A 106 -25.10 2.63 -1.94
N VAL A 107 -25.17 1.67 -2.87
CA VAL A 107 -25.64 0.31 -2.57
C VAL A 107 -24.75 -0.36 -1.53
N ALA A 108 -23.43 -0.26 -1.68
CA ALA A 108 -22.48 -0.85 -0.74
C ALA A 108 -22.53 -0.20 0.66
N LEU A 109 -22.78 1.12 0.75
CA LEU A 109 -22.99 1.81 2.01
C LEU A 109 -24.26 1.31 2.73
N GLU A 110 -25.38 1.15 2.00
CA GLU A 110 -26.63 0.62 2.55
C GLU A 110 -26.47 -0.82 3.03
N GLU A 111 -25.75 -1.65 2.28
CA GLU A 111 -25.44 -3.02 2.67
C GLU A 111 -24.59 -3.07 3.95
N ALA A 112 -23.50 -2.29 4.00
CA ALA A 112 -22.64 -2.21 5.17
C ALA A 112 -23.39 -1.73 6.43
N ARG A 113 -24.34 -0.78 6.29
CA ARG A 113 -25.20 -0.34 7.41
C ARG A 113 -26.07 -1.47 7.93
N ARG A 114 -26.78 -2.19 7.04
CA ARG A 114 -27.62 -3.33 7.42
C ARG A 114 -26.82 -4.41 8.16
N VAL A 115 -25.63 -4.74 7.65
CA VAL A 115 -24.77 -5.73 8.30
C VAL A 115 -24.26 -5.23 9.64
N SER A 116 -24.00 -3.92 9.80
CA SER A 116 -23.47 -3.35 11.05
C SER A 116 -24.43 -3.50 12.24
N GLU A 117 -25.72 -3.57 11.98
CA GLU A 117 -26.75 -3.75 13.04
C GLU A 117 -26.67 -5.14 13.68
N MET A 118 -26.27 -6.16 12.92
CA MET A 118 -26.22 -7.54 13.39
C MET A 118 -24.80 -8.04 13.66
N ALA A 119 -23.84 -7.61 12.86
CA ALA A 119 -22.49 -8.17 12.84
C ALA A 119 -21.43 -7.09 12.55
N PRO A 120 -20.95 -6.35 13.58
CA PRO A 120 -19.98 -5.26 13.36
C PRO A 120 -18.67 -5.70 12.72
N ARG A 121 -18.21 -6.94 12.96
CA ARG A 121 -16.94 -7.43 12.40
C ARG A 121 -16.97 -7.57 10.87
N PRO A 122 -17.89 -8.30 10.23
CA PRO A 122 -18.00 -8.30 8.78
C PRO A 122 -18.39 -6.92 8.22
N ALA A 123 -19.19 -6.14 8.94
CA ALA A 123 -19.52 -4.78 8.53
C ALA A 123 -18.30 -3.86 8.46
N LEU A 124 -17.31 -4.03 9.34
CA LEU A 124 -16.04 -3.30 9.26
C LEU A 124 -15.32 -3.59 7.93
N LEU A 125 -15.29 -4.85 7.47
CA LEU A 125 -14.66 -5.22 6.21
C LEU A 125 -15.37 -4.56 5.02
N LEU A 126 -16.70 -4.57 5.01
CA LEU A 126 -17.51 -3.92 3.98
C LEU A 126 -17.34 -2.40 4.00
N ALA A 127 -17.46 -1.76 5.16
CA ALA A 127 -17.29 -0.32 5.32
C ALA A 127 -15.89 0.14 4.88
N TRP A 128 -14.86 -0.66 5.18
CA TRP A 128 -13.50 -0.38 4.76
C TRP A 128 -13.34 -0.49 3.24
N SER A 129 -13.94 -1.49 2.60
CA SER A 129 -13.90 -1.63 1.14
C SER A 129 -14.58 -0.44 0.44
N VAL A 130 -15.68 0.08 1.01
CA VAL A 130 -16.33 1.31 0.52
C VAL A 130 -15.41 2.52 0.68
N PHE A 131 -14.75 2.67 1.85
CA PHE A 131 -13.78 3.74 2.08
C PHE A 131 -12.65 3.72 1.04
N GLU A 132 -12.08 2.54 0.75
CA GLU A 132 -11.06 2.37 -0.29
C GLU A 132 -11.59 2.67 -1.70
N ALA A 133 -12.83 2.30 -2.02
CA ALA A 133 -13.45 2.56 -3.32
C ALA A 133 -13.65 4.06 -3.56
N ILE A 134 -14.18 4.78 -2.56
CA ILE A 134 -14.34 6.25 -2.60
C ILE A 134 -12.97 6.91 -2.71
N GLY A 135 -11.99 6.49 -1.91
CA GLY A 135 -10.64 7.06 -1.93
C GLY A 135 -9.96 6.92 -3.29
N ARG A 136 -10.10 5.77 -3.96
CA ARG A 136 -9.58 5.57 -5.34
C ARG A 136 -10.30 6.44 -6.37
N ARG A 137 -11.59 6.70 -6.19
CA ARG A 137 -12.36 7.57 -7.08
C ARG A 137 -11.95 9.03 -6.94
N LEU A 138 -11.77 9.49 -5.69
CA LEU A 138 -11.35 10.87 -5.39
C LEU A 138 -9.92 11.17 -5.83
N GLU A 139 -9.07 10.16 -5.89
CA GLU A 139 -7.66 10.27 -6.20
C GLU A 139 -7.26 9.20 -7.25
N PRO A 140 -7.59 9.42 -8.54
CA PRO A 140 -7.36 8.42 -9.61
C PRO A 140 -5.90 8.02 -9.78
N ASP A 141 -4.95 8.91 -9.47
CA ASP A 141 -3.51 8.62 -9.48
C ASP A 141 -3.13 7.50 -8.49
N LEU A 142 -3.96 7.28 -7.48
CA LEU A 142 -3.80 6.20 -6.52
C LEU A 142 -4.44 4.88 -6.98
N ALA A 143 -5.39 4.95 -7.92
CA ALA A 143 -6.09 3.76 -8.43
C ALA A 143 -5.14 2.80 -9.15
N ALA A 144 -4.07 3.31 -9.77
CA ALA A 144 -3.01 2.54 -10.43
C ALA A 144 -2.03 1.87 -9.44
N ARG A 145 -2.15 2.15 -8.14
CA ARG A 145 -1.22 1.63 -7.11
C ARG A 145 -2.00 0.87 -6.05
N SER A 146 -1.54 -0.33 -5.71
CA SER A 146 -1.99 -1.02 -4.49
C SER A 146 -1.47 -0.25 -3.27
N LEU A 147 -2.30 0.65 -2.74
CA LEU A 147 -1.91 1.45 -1.59
C LEU A 147 -2.09 0.66 -0.29
N ALA A 148 -1.09 0.77 0.58
CA ALA A 148 -1.29 0.39 1.97
C ALA A 148 -2.39 1.29 2.59
N PRO A 149 -3.25 0.76 3.49
CA PRO A 149 -4.33 1.52 4.11
C PRO A 149 -3.90 2.87 4.71
N GLY A 150 -2.70 2.91 5.31
CA GLY A 150 -2.13 4.14 5.88
C GLY A 150 -1.85 5.21 4.81
N SER A 151 -1.35 4.82 3.64
CA SER A 151 -1.06 5.75 2.56
C SER A 151 -2.32 6.40 1.98
N LEU A 152 -3.43 5.64 1.89
CA LEU A 152 -4.72 6.19 1.47
C LEU A 152 -5.23 7.24 2.46
N ILE A 153 -5.17 6.93 3.78
CA ILE A 153 -5.57 7.87 4.83
C ILE A 153 -4.74 9.17 4.74
N ASP A 154 -3.42 9.03 4.60
CA ASP A 154 -2.51 10.19 4.54
C ASP A 154 -2.81 11.10 3.34
N VAL A 155 -3.12 10.52 2.18
CA VAL A 155 -3.52 11.30 0.99
C VAL A 155 -4.86 11.99 1.20
N ILE A 156 -5.89 11.30 1.66
CA ILE A 156 -7.22 11.88 1.90
C ILE A 156 -7.14 13.06 2.88
N ILE A 157 -6.36 12.91 3.95
CA ILE A 157 -6.15 13.96 4.95
C ILE A 157 -5.34 15.11 4.38
N SER A 158 -4.21 14.84 3.69
CA SER A 158 -3.34 15.88 3.12
C SER A 158 -4.02 16.73 2.05
N LYS A 159 -4.98 16.14 1.34
CA LYS A 159 -5.84 16.84 0.36
C LYS A 159 -7.01 17.59 1.01
N GLY A 160 -7.12 17.56 2.34
CA GLY A 160 -8.19 18.24 3.06
C GLY A 160 -9.58 17.63 2.87
N ARG A 161 -9.68 16.40 2.35
CA ARG A 161 -10.96 15.71 2.14
C ARG A 161 -11.63 15.32 3.45
N LEU A 162 -10.84 15.03 4.48
CA LEU A 162 -11.28 14.82 5.86
C LEU A 162 -10.40 15.62 6.83
N PRO A 163 -10.96 16.03 8.00
CA PRO A 163 -10.20 16.70 9.04
C PRO A 163 -9.07 15.83 9.59
N GLN A 164 -7.93 16.45 9.93
CA GLN A 164 -6.76 15.79 10.51
C GLN A 164 -7.11 14.92 11.75
N GLN A 165 -8.09 15.35 12.54
CA GLN A 165 -8.56 14.64 13.74
C GLN A 165 -9.11 13.23 13.46
N GLN A 166 -9.53 12.96 12.20
CA GLN A 166 -10.03 11.64 11.81
C GLN A 166 -8.91 10.62 11.51
N ALA A 167 -7.68 11.08 11.34
CA ALA A 167 -6.55 10.23 10.96
C ALA A 167 -6.29 9.10 11.97
N VAL A 168 -6.34 9.40 13.26
CA VAL A 168 -6.11 8.41 14.33
C VAL A 168 -7.17 7.31 14.28
N PHE A 169 -8.45 7.72 14.25
CA PHE A 169 -9.56 6.80 14.15
C PHE A 169 -9.49 5.90 12.90
N LEU A 170 -9.22 6.48 11.74
CA LEU A 170 -9.09 5.72 10.49
C LEU A 170 -7.93 4.72 10.54
N ARG A 171 -6.79 5.09 11.13
CA ARG A 171 -5.66 4.17 11.32
C ARG A 171 -6.00 3.01 12.26
N ASP A 172 -6.79 3.27 13.30
CA ASP A 172 -7.23 2.21 14.22
C ASP A 172 -8.23 1.27 13.55
N MET A 173 -9.15 1.80 12.72
CA MET A 173 -10.04 0.98 11.89
C MET A 173 -9.27 0.15 10.85
N ALA A 174 -8.23 0.71 10.24
CA ALA A 174 -7.35 -0.01 9.33
C ALA A 174 -6.65 -1.20 10.02
N LYS A 175 -6.14 -0.99 11.26
CA LYS A 175 -5.52 -2.06 12.05
C LYS A 175 -6.53 -3.15 12.41
N ALA A 176 -7.72 -2.75 12.89
CA ALA A 176 -8.78 -3.67 13.23
C ALA A 176 -9.24 -4.49 12.01
N ARG A 177 -9.45 -3.83 10.86
CA ARG A 177 -9.79 -4.49 9.59
C ARG A 177 -8.73 -5.51 9.17
N ASN A 178 -7.45 -5.12 9.21
CA ASN A 178 -6.36 -6.02 8.86
C ASN A 178 -6.32 -7.24 9.80
N ALA A 179 -6.45 -7.02 11.09
CA ALA A 179 -6.48 -8.09 12.07
C ALA A 179 -7.62 -9.08 11.79
N VAL A 180 -8.84 -8.59 11.54
CA VAL A 180 -10.00 -9.42 11.18
C VAL A 180 -9.75 -10.18 9.87
N ALA A 181 -9.24 -9.51 8.83
CA ALA A 181 -8.97 -10.11 7.53
C ALA A 181 -7.89 -11.20 7.59
N HIS A 182 -6.97 -11.11 8.56
CA HIS A 182 -5.93 -12.12 8.81
C HIS A 182 -6.30 -13.17 9.87
N GLY A 183 -7.58 -13.24 10.26
CA GLY A 183 -8.09 -14.30 11.12
C GLY A 183 -7.92 -14.08 12.63
N LEU A 184 -7.55 -12.87 13.08
CA LEU A 184 -7.58 -12.53 14.50
C LEU A 184 -9.05 -12.31 14.94
N LEU A 185 -9.65 -13.35 15.50
CA LEU A 185 -11.08 -13.39 15.83
C LEU A 185 -11.42 -12.74 17.19
N ASP A 186 -10.45 -12.38 17.98
CA ASP A 186 -10.58 -11.66 19.25
C ASP A 186 -10.80 -10.16 19.08
N VAL A 187 -10.50 -9.60 17.91
CA VAL A 187 -10.79 -8.19 17.56
C VAL A 187 -12.30 -7.99 17.44
N LYS A 188 -12.82 -7.08 18.25
CA LYS A 188 -14.25 -6.80 18.36
C LYS A 188 -14.52 -5.31 18.09
N PRO A 189 -14.62 -4.90 16.81
CA PRO A 189 -15.08 -3.55 16.50
C PRO A 189 -16.49 -3.37 17.05
N THR A 190 -16.77 -2.20 17.58
CA THR A 190 -18.12 -1.90 18.06
C THR A 190 -19.02 -1.45 16.91
N GLN A 191 -20.33 -1.53 17.09
CA GLN A 191 -21.28 -0.97 16.13
C GLN A 191 -21.08 0.55 15.96
N ALA A 192 -20.68 1.25 17.02
CA ALA A 192 -20.40 2.68 16.98
C ALA A 192 -19.19 2.99 16.10
N ASP A 193 -18.13 2.18 16.17
CA ASP A 193 -16.95 2.34 15.31
C ASP A 193 -17.31 2.19 13.84
N VAL A 194 -18.05 1.14 13.50
CA VAL A 194 -18.48 0.90 12.11
C VAL A 194 -19.38 2.02 11.60
N ARG A 195 -20.34 2.47 12.42
CA ARG A 195 -21.24 3.60 12.08
C ARG A 195 -20.44 4.85 11.80
N ARG A 196 -19.48 5.19 12.65
CA ARG A 196 -18.61 6.35 12.46
C ARG A 196 -17.79 6.24 11.17
N LEU A 197 -17.27 5.07 10.83
CA LEU A 197 -16.55 4.85 9.56
C LEU A 197 -17.49 5.08 8.37
N LEU A 198 -18.72 4.58 8.41
CA LEU A 198 -19.72 4.79 7.36
C LEU A 198 -20.12 6.27 7.22
N GLU A 199 -20.23 7.03 8.32
CA GLU A 199 -20.46 8.48 8.31
C GLU A 199 -19.31 9.23 7.60
N LEU A 200 -18.06 8.81 7.81
CA LEU A 200 -16.90 9.37 7.11
C LEU A 200 -16.91 9.01 5.62
N CYS A 201 -17.37 7.81 5.26
CA CYS A 201 -17.58 7.44 3.86
C CYS A 201 -18.64 8.33 3.19
N ASP A 202 -19.76 8.59 3.88
CA ASP A 202 -20.80 9.51 3.38
C ASP A 202 -20.28 10.94 3.21
N GLN A 203 -19.46 11.42 4.15
CA GLN A 203 -18.86 12.73 4.07
C GLN A 203 -17.92 12.84 2.84
N LEU A 204 -17.07 11.84 2.62
CA LEU A 204 -16.18 11.78 1.46
C LEU A 204 -16.97 11.72 0.15
N ASN A 205 -18.02 10.91 0.11
CA ASN A 205 -18.84 10.76 -1.09
C ASN A 205 -19.54 12.07 -1.50
N ARG A 206 -19.97 12.89 -0.53
CA ARG A 206 -20.57 14.21 -0.79
C ARG A 206 -19.59 15.27 -1.26
N THR A 207 -18.32 15.21 -0.84
CA THR A 207 -17.31 16.17 -1.28
C THR A 207 -16.94 16.02 -2.76
N ASP A 208 -17.21 14.89 -3.38
CA ASP A 208 -17.01 14.64 -4.81
C ASP A 208 -18.09 15.34 -5.67
N GLY A 209 -19.34 15.34 -5.24
CA GLY A 209 -20.48 15.95 -5.96
C GLY A 209 -20.52 17.49 -5.94
N SER A 210 -19.59 18.14 -5.21
CA SER A 210 -19.58 19.60 -5.06
C SER A 210 -18.58 20.33 -5.98
N LEU A 211 -17.91 19.59 -6.87
CA LEU A 211 -16.88 20.10 -7.79
C LEU A 211 -17.30 20.05 -9.27
N THR A 212 -18.58 19.78 -9.57
CA THR A 212 -19.16 19.85 -10.93
C THR A 212 -19.96 21.11 -11.17
#